data_8a630547804f562c8658ae87304618ae
#
_entry.id   8a630547804f562c8658ae87304618ae
#
_cell.length_a   1.000
_cell.length_b   1.000
_cell.length_c   1.000
_cell.angle_alpha   90.00
_cell.angle_beta   90.00
_cell.angle_gamma   90.00
#
_symmetry.space_group_name_H-M   'P 1'
#
loop_
_entity.id
_entity.type
_entity.pdbx_description
1 polymer ?
#
loop_
_entity_poly.entity_id
_entity_poly.type
_entity_poly.pdbx_seq_one_letter_code
_entity_poly.pdbx_strand_id
1 'polypeptide(L)'
;MRKYLFHISWLSLIMLLAFTPLVTSCVDEEEFPDTSQGNFEALWKIIDEHYCFFDYKKQEYGLDWNAVYNKYNVRAREDVNRYQLFEILTDMLGELRDGHVNLYSSFDNGRYWSWHEDYPSNFSDTLQRKYLGTDYRIASGMRYRILDDNIGYMHYASFSNPIGESGLNEIFKYFAFCNGLIIDLRDNGGGNLTYAEQLAARFCNEKTLVGYLQHKTGKGHNDFSEMEPQFIEPSSNIRWHKKVVILTNRSVFSAANDFVKYMKCFPNVKTVGDKTGGGGGLPFTNSLPNGWTVRFSACPSYDKDRHQVEFGINPDYAVALKDEDFLKGEDTLIEFARKLLAE
;
A
#
# COMPACT_ATOMS: atom_id res chain seq x y z
N MET A 1 -78.18 3.18 10.62
CA MET A 1 -77.00 2.35 10.84
C MET A 1 -75.75 3.23 10.90
N ARG A 2 -75.04 3.16 12.00
CA ARG A 2 -74.09 4.17 12.54
C ARG A 2 -72.83 4.33 11.70
N LYS A 3 -72.52 5.53 11.27
CA LYS A 3 -71.22 6.00 10.84
C LYS A 3 -70.33 6.19 12.05
N TYR A 4 -69.21 5.52 12.16
CA TYR A 4 -68.16 5.84 13.10
C TYR A 4 -67.07 6.65 12.33
N LEU A 5 -67.04 7.95 12.64
CA LEU A 5 -65.97 8.87 12.25
C LEU A 5 -64.80 8.61 13.18
N PHE A 6 -63.65 8.32 12.61
CA PHE A 6 -62.36 8.32 13.29
C PHE A 6 -61.93 9.77 13.50
N HIS A 7 -62.08 10.31 14.70
CA HIS A 7 -61.39 11.50 15.13
C HIS A 7 -60.01 11.10 15.66
N ILE A 8 -59.00 11.09 14.79
CA ILE A 8 -57.60 11.09 15.22
C ILE A 8 -57.35 12.51 15.79
N SER A 9 -57.19 12.56 17.09
CA SER A 9 -56.98 13.83 17.81
C SER A 9 -55.62 14.45 17.34
N TRP A 10 -55.68 15.68 16.86
CA TRP A 10 -54.49 16.48 16.53
C TRP A 10 -53.49 16.59 17.68
N LEU A 11 -53.90 16.42 18.93
CA LEU A 11 -53.04 16.34 20.11
C LEU A 11 -52.10 15.13 20.11
N SER A 12 -52.47 13.97 19.51
CA SER A 12 -51.61 12.80 19.41
C SER A 12 -50.52 12.98 18.38
N LEU A 13 -50.76 13.82 17.35
CA LEU A 13 -49.74 14.10 16.29
C LEU A 13 -48.70 15.11 16.79
N ILE A 14 -49.11 16.04 17.66
CA ILE A 14 -48.21 17.05 18.26
C ILE A 14 -47.34 16.39 19.34
N MET A 15 -47.82 15.38 20.06
CA MET A 15 -47.00 14.63 21.03
C MET A 15 -45.97 13.71 20.39
N LEU A 16 -46.21 13.25 19.16
CA LEU A 16 -45.22 12.39 18.43
C LEU A 16 -44.08 13.24 17.84
N LEU A 17 -44.32 14.52 17.56
CA LEU A 17 -43.30 15.45 17.04
C LEU A 17 -42.41 16.08 18.14
N ALA A 18 -42.81 15.97 19.41
CA ALA A 18 -42.06 16.56 20.54
C ALA A 18 -41.03 15.61 21.14
N PHE A 19 -40.91 14.33 20.64
CA PHE A 19 -40.01 13.32 21.16
C PHE A 19 -39.07 12.75 20.08
N THR A 20 -38.75 13.52 19.04
CA THR A 20 -37.50 13.25 18.29
C THR A 20 -36.39 13.90 19.11
N PRO A 21 -35.52 13.08 19.77
CA PRO A 21 -34.28 13.67 20.26
C PRO A 21 -33.56 14.18 19.03
N LEU A 22 -33.35 15.47 18.95
CA LEU A 22 -32.33 16.08 18.12
C LEU A 22 -31.01 15.53 18.64
N VAL A 23 -30.62 14.33 18.20
CA VAL A 23 -29.23 13.88 18.22
C VAL A 23 -28.54 14.75 17.17
N THR A 24 -28.34 16.02 17.47
CA THR A 24 -27.22 16.75 16.92
C THR A 24 -25.99 16.05 17.52
N SER A 25 -25.45 15.12 16.80
CA SER A 25 -24.06 14.76 16.96
C SER A 25 -23.29 16.02 16.57
N CYS A 26 -23.17 16.95 17.49
CA CYS A 26 -22.10 17.93 17.47
C CYS A 26 -20.84 17.11 17.75
N VAL A 27 -20.24 16.56 16.71
CA VAL A 27 -18.80 16.39 16.69
C VAL A 27 -18.33 17.83 16.62
N ASP A 28 -17.83 18.38 17.73
CA ASP A 28 -17.09 19.63 17.74
C ASP A 28 -15.84 19.37 16.90
N GLU A 29 -15.93 19.59 15.58
CA GLU A 29 -14.77 19.69 14.74
C GLU A 29 -14.03 20.96 15.17
N GLU A 30 -12.83 20.78 15.70
CA GLU A 30 -11.98 21.91 16.09
C GLU A 30 -11.62 22.68 14.82
N GLU A 31 -12.16 23.90 14.69
CA GLU A 31 -11.89 24.77 13.54
C GLU A 31 -10.55 25.48 13.73
N PHE A 32 -9.62 25.23 12.83
CA PHE A 32 -8.34 25.94 12.75
C PHE A 32 -8.43 27.10 11.74
N PRO A 33 -7.91 28.30 12.04
CA PRO A 33 -7.91 29.42 11.11
C PRO A 33 -6.96 29.14 9.92
N ASP A 34 -7.28 29.71 8.75
CA ASP A 34 -6.39 29.70 7.59
C ASP A 34 -5.24 30.72 7.76
N THR A 35 -4.36 30.43 8.71
CA THR A 35 -3.10 31.12 8.97
C THR A 35 -1.98 30.09 8.95
N SER A 36 -0.71 30.55 8.87
CA SER A 36 0.43 29.63 8.93
C SER A 36 0.41 28.76 10.18
N GLN A 37 0.17 29.37 11.33
CA GLN A 37 0.05 28.65 12.61
C GLN A 37 -1.17 27.71 12.63
N GLY A 38 -2.34 28.16 12.16
CA GLY A 38 -3.54 27.33 12.15
C GLY A 38 -3.41 26.10 11.23
N ASN A 39 -2.78 26.24 10.08
CA ASN A 39 -2.50 25.11 9.18
C ASN A 39 -1.46 24.13 9.79
N PHE A 40 -0.47 24.64 10.51
CA PHE A 40 0.49 23.79 11.24
C PHE A 40 -0.20 22.99 12.34
N GLU A 41 -1.01 23.64 13.18
CA GLU A 41 -1.75 22.98 14.26
C GLU A 41 -2.73 21.93 13.72
N ALA A 42 -3.46 22.26 12.66
CA ALA A 42 -4.37 21.34 11.98
C ALA A 42 -3.64 20.10 11.47
N LEU A 43 -2.52 20.29 10.78
CA LEU A 43 -1.74 19.16 10.24
C LEU A 43 -1.16 18.30 11.35
N TRP A 44 -0.54 18.91 12.36
CA TRP A 44 0.04 18.15 13.48
C TRP A 44 -1.05 17.31 14.17
N LYS A 45 -2.21 17.88 14.44
CA LYS A 45 -3.33 17.21 15.10
C LYS A 45 -3.93 16.09 14.24
N ILE A 46 -4.13 16.31 12.94
CA ILE A 46 -4.60 15.26 12.02
C ILE A 46 -3.68 14.05 12.09
N ILE A 47 -2.37 14.26 12.05
CA ILE A 47 -1.40 13.19 12.13
C ILE A 47 -1.40 12.55 13.52
N ASP A 48 -1.39 13.36 14.59
CA ASP A 48 -1.40 12.87 15.98
C ASP A 48 -2.57 11.93 16.28
N GLU A 49 -3.77 12.29 15.81
CA GLU A 49 -4.99 11.52 16.08
C GLU A 49 -5.18 10.31 15.14
N HIS A 50 -4.62 10.32 13.92
CA HIS A 50 -4.99 9.36 12.89
C HIS A 50 -3.85 8.51 12.33
N TYR A 51 -2.60 8.93 12.49
CA TYR A 51 -1.46 8.15 12.00
C TYR A 51 -1.26 6.87 12.79
N CYS A 52 -0.99 5.76 12.09
CA CYS A 52 -1.07 4.43 12.73
C CYS A 52 0.28 3.85 13.20
N PHE A 53 1.43 4.49 12.92
CA PHE A 53 2.73 3.86 13.18
C PHE A 53 3.57 4.55 14.26
N PHE A 54 3.00 5.37 15.14
CA PHE A 54 3.79 6.10 16.13
C PHE A 54 4.63 5.18 17.02
N ASP A 55 4.02 4.17 17.66
CA ASP A 55 4.73 3.26 18.54
C ASP A 55 5.76 2.41 17.79
N TYR A 56 5.41 1.95 16.59
CA TYR A 56 6.34 1.21 15.76
C TYR A 56 7.57 2.05 15.40
N LYS A 57 7.39 3.28 14.92
CA LYS A 57 8.49 4.17 14.54
C LYS A 57 9.26 4.70 15.76
N LYS A 58 8.61 4.82 16.92
CA LYS A 58 9.30 5.09 18.19
C LYS A 58 10.25 3.96 18.55
N GLN A 59 9.85 2.70 18.37
CA GLN A 59 10.70 1.53 18.60
C GLN A 59 11.84 1.43 17.59
N GLU A 60 11.58 1.69 16.32
CA GLU A 60 12.56 1.53 15.25
C GLU A 60 13.66 2.61 15.24
N TYR A 61 13.31 3.87 15.50
CA TYR A 61 14.26 4.98 15.42
C TYR A 61 14.01 6.12 16.41
N GLY A 62 13.19 5.90 17.42
CA GLY A 62 13.01 6.86 18.53
C GLY A 62 12.12 8.05 18.17
N LEU A 63 11.17 7.93 17.23
CA LEU A 63 10.24 9.00 16.90
C LEU A 63 9.47 9.47 18.14
N ASP A 64 9.54 10.79 18.40
CA ASP A 64 8.74 11.48 19.40
C ASP A 64 7.96 12.62 18.74
N TRP A 65 6.67 12.42 18.52
CA TRP A 65 5.82 13.36 17.78
C TRP A 65 5.65 14.69 18.51
N ASN A 66 5.70 14.70 19.86
CA ASN A 66 5.70 15.94 20.64
C ASN A 66 7.01 16.72 20.48
N ALA A 67 8.14 16.02 20.41
CA ALA A 67 9.43 16.66 20.12
C ALA A 67 9.45 17.24 18.68
N VAL A 68 8.83 16.55 17.74
CA VAL A 68 8.63 17.06 16.36
C VAL A 68 7.78 18.33 16.38
N TYR A 69 6.65 18.37 17.14
CA TYR A 69 5.86 19.59 17.31
C TYR A 69 6.75 20.76 17.76
N ASN A 70 7.47 20.60 18.85
CA ASN A 70 8.32 21.65 19.41
C ASN A 70 9.40 22.15 18.44
N LYS A 71 9.95 21.25 17.62
CA LYS A 71 10.96 21.57 16.59
C LYS A 71 10.40 22.46 15.48
N TYR A 72 9.18 22.19 15.01
CA TYR A 72 8.61 22.82 13.83
C TYR A 72 7.66 23.98 14.13
N ASN A 73 6.98 23.98 15.27
CA ASN A 73 6.06 25.05 15.71
C ASN A 73 6.73 26.44 15.69
N VAL A 74 7.96 26.53 16.15
CA VAL A 74 8.72 27.81 16.17
C VAL A 74 9.06 28.32 14.76
N ARG A 75 8.96 27.47 13.73
CA ARG A 75 9.20 27.81 12.32
C ARG A 75 7.91 28.31 11.62
N ALA A 76 6.74 27.80 12.02
CA ALA A 76 5.44 28.07 11.39
C ALA A 76 4.81 29.39 11.88
N ARG A 77 5.57 30.49 11.87
CA ARG A 77 5.14 31.80 12.34
C ARG A 77 4.19 32.49 11.34
N GLU A 78 3.49 33.52 11.79
CA GLU A 78 2.54 34.27 10.97
C GLU A 78 3.17 34.98 9.77
N ASP A 79 4.48 35.29 9.82
CA ASP A 79 5.21 36.01 8.78
C ASP A 79 5.77 35.11 7.66
N VAL A 80 5.63 33.77 7.76
CA VAL A 80 6.08 32.86 6.69
C VAL A 80 5.07 32.89 5.52
N ASN A 81 5.62 32.90 4.30
CA ASN A 81 4.80 32.80 3.10
C ASN A 81 4.36 31.36 2.84
N ARG A 82 3.44 31.16 1.91
CA ARG A 82 2.86 29.84 1.60
C ARG A 82 3.90 28.79 1.16
N TYR A 83 4.96 29.18 0.48
CA TYR A 83 6.02 28.26 0.02
C TYR A 83 6.88 27.80 1.21
N GLN A 84 7.26 28.74 2.07
CA GLN A 84 7.97 28.44 3.30
C GLN A 84 7.14 27.58 4.25
N LEU A 85 5.84 27.86 4.38
CA LEU A 85 4.93 27.01 5.15
C LEU A 85 4.89 25.58 4.59
N PHE A 86 4.79 25.44 3.27
CA PHE A 86 4.77 24.11 2.63
C PHE A 86 6.04 23.31 2.93
N GLU A 87 7.20 23.94 2.84
CA GLU A 87 8.49 23.31 3.20
C GLU A 87 8.54 22.90 4.67
N ILE A 88 8.09 23.79 5.59
CA ILE A 88 8.06 23.49 7.03
C ILE A 88 7.16 22.28 7.32
N LEU A 89 5.97 22.23 6.73
CA LEU A 89 5.02 21.14 6.91
C LEU A 89 5.53 19.83 6.27
N THR A 90 6.16 19.90 5.12
CA THR A 90 6.78 18.75 4.44
C THR A 90 7.94 18.19 5.26
N ASP A 91 8.82 19.05 5.78
CA ASP A 91 9.93 18.65 6.66
C ASP A 91 9.40 17.95 7.92
N MET A 92 8.34 18.50 8.54
CA MET A 92 7.69 17.91 9.71
C MET A 92 7.16 16.50 9.40
N LEU A 93 6.45 16.34 8.28
CA LEU A 93 5.95 15.04 7.84
C LEU A 93 7.08 14.06 7.49
N GLY A 94 8.21 14.56 7.01
CA GLY A 94 9.40 13.77 6.69
C GLY A 94 9.98 13.01 7.89
N GLU A 95 9.78 13.52 9.12
CA GLU A 95 10.20 12.84 10.35
C GLU A 95 9.50 11.47 10.54
N LEU A 96 8.32 11.28 9.91
CA LEU A 96 7.60 10.01 9.95
C LEU A 96 8.26 8.92 9.08
N ARG A 97 9.15 9.26 8.16
CA ARG A 97 9.83 8.32 7.25
C ARG A 97 8.88 7.30 6.62
N ASP A 98 7.77 7.79 6.06
CA ASP A 98 6.68 6.98 5.51
C ASP A 98 6.36 7.43 4.08
N GLY A 99 6.48 6.50 3.12
CA GLY A 99 6.21 6.76 1.71
C GLY A 99 4.73 7.05 1.40
N HIS A 100 3.81 6.69 2.28
CA HIS A 100 2.39 7.05 2.16
C HIS A 100 2.06 8.42 2.74
N VAL A 101 2.98 9.06 3.47
CA VAL A 101 2.77 10.41 4.02
C VAL A 101 3.17 11.44 2.99
N ASN A 102 2.17 12.16 2.48
CA ASN A 102 2.36 13.15 1.42
C ASN A 102 1.52 14.40 1.70
N LEU A 103 2.07 15.58 1.42
CA LEU A 103 1.36 16.85 1.43
C LEU A 103 1.17 17.34 -0.01
N TYR A 104 -0.07 17.60 -0.41
CA TYR A 104 -0.39 18.06 -1.76
C TYR A 104 -0.82 19.52 -1.74
N SER A 105 -0.22 20.31 -2.62
CA SER A 105 -0.63 21.67 -2.92
C SER A 105 -0.85 21.85 -4.43
N SER A 106 -1.28 23.03 -4.86
CA SER A 106 -1.40 23.35 -6.29
C SER A 106 -0.06 23.56 -6.99
N PHE A 107 1.04 23.60 -6.25
CA PHE A 107 2.37 23.95 -6.80
C PHE A 107 3.47 22.94 -6.46
N ASP A 108 3.26 22.04 -5.48
CA ASP A 108 4.24 21.01 -5.12
C ASP A 108 3.61 19.84 -4.37
N ASN A 109 4.35 18.72 -4.30
CA ASN A 109 4.06 17.52 -3.52
C ASN A 109 5.18 17.27 -2.51
N GLY A 110 4.88 17.43 -1.20
CA GLY A 110 5.74 17.01 -0.11
C GLY A 110 5.73 15.48 0.02
N ARG A 111 6.93 14.86 0.14
CA ARG A 111 7.09 13.42 0.15
C ARG A 111 8.37 12.99 0.83
N TYR A 112 8.41 11.75 1.28
CA TYR A 112 9.61 11.07 1.77
C TYR A 112 9.87 9.83 0.93
N TRP A 113 10.94 9.81 0.14
CA TRP A 113 11.27 8.72 -0.79
C TRP A 113 12.62 8.04 -0.53
N SER A 114 13.35 8.43 0.51
CA SER A 114 14.62 7.82 0.90
C SER A 114 14.53 6.31 1.16
N TRP A 115 13.32 5.77 1.39
CA TRP A 115 13.10 4.33 1.54
C TRP A 115 13.46 3.53 0.28
N HIS A 116 13.53 4.16 -0.89
CA HIS A 116 13.98 3.55 -2.15
C HIS A 116 15.10 4.34 -2.85
N GLU A 117 15.10 5.67 -2.78
CA GLU A 117 16.09 6.52 -3.49
C GLU A 117 17.52 6.37 -2.92
N ASP A 118 17.64 6.05 -1.62
CA ASP A 118 18.94 5.84 -0.96
C ASP A 118 19.54 4.45 -1.23
N TYR A 119 18.89 3.62 -2.05
CA TYR A 119 19.29 2.24 -2.33
C TYR A 119 19.51 2.02 -3.84
N PRO A 120 20.36 1.03 -4.23
CA PRO A 120 20.46 0.62 -5.62
C PRO A 120 19.11 0.19 -6.19
N SER A 121 18.80 0.57 -7.42
CA SER A 121 17.52 0.21 -8.06
C SER A 121 17.35 -1.32 -8.22
N ASN A 122 18.45 -2.04 -8.35
CA ASN A 122 18.45 -3.50 -8.57
C ASN A 122 17.58 -3.94 -9.77
N PHE A 123 17.44 -3.06 -10.75
CA PHE A 123 16.60 -3.22 -11.93
C PHE A 123 17.21 -2.50 -13.14
N SER A 124 17.02 -3.06 -14.32
CA SER A 124 17.38 -2.44 -15.60
C SER A 124 16.29 -2.69 -16.64
N ASP A 125 15.62 -1.61 -17.07
CA ASP A 125 14.62 -1.65 -18.15
C ASP A 125 15.21 -2.22 -19.45
N THR A 126 16.49 -1.93 -19.74
CA THR A 126 17.18 -2.45 -20.91
C THR A 126 17.32 -3.97 -20.87
N LEU A 127 17.74 -4.53 -19.73
CA LEU A 127 17.84 -5.98 -19.56
C LEU A 127 16.46 -6.62 -19.57
N GLN A 128 15.48 -6.07 -18.86
CA GLN A 128 14.11 -6.59 -18.88
C GLN A 128 13.54 -6.69 -20.29
N ARG A 129 13.71 -5.64 -21.11
CA ARG A 129 13.26 -5.66 -22.53
C ARG A 129 13.93 -6.75 -23.33
N LYS A 130 15.19 -7.09 -23.03
CA LYS A 130 15.90 -8.19 -23.69
C LYS A 130 15.21 -9.54 -23.38
N TYR A 131 14.82 -9.78 -22.13
CA TYR A 131 14.10 -11.01 -21.75
C TYR A 131 12.67 -11.03 -22.28
N LEU A 132 11.98 -9.91 -22.33
CA LEU A 132 10.66 -9.82 -22.95
C LEU A 132 10.72 -9.99 -24.49
N GLY A 133 11.81 -9.57 -25.14
CA GLY A 133 11.91 -9.60 -26.59
C GLY A 133 10.95 -8.61 -27.26
N THR A 134 10.59 -8.90 -28.52
CA THR A 134 9.66 -8.07 -29.30
C THR A 134 8.30 -8.72 -29.50
N ASP A 135 8.15 -9.99 -29.16
CA ASP A 135 6.99 -10.86 -29.36
C ASP A 135 6.23 -11.17 -28.06
N TYR A 136 6.51 -10.43 -26.98
CA TYR A 136 5.76 -10.56 -25.73
C TYR A 136 4.27 -10.25 -25.89
N ARG A 137 3.47 -10.87 -25.04
CA ARG A 137 2.01 -10.65 -24.97
C ARG A 137 1.67 -9.65 -23.87
N ILE A 138 0.49 -9.06 -23.98
CA ILE A 138 -0.06 -8.12 -22.97
C ILE A 138 -1.48 -8.56 -22.61
N ALA A 139 -1.75 -8.78 -21.33
CA ALA A 139 -3.10 -8.95 -20.78
C ALA A 139 -3.12 -8.51 -19.32
N SER A 140 -4.25 -8.02 -18.83
CA SER A 140 -4.41 -7.57 -17.42
C SER A 140 -3.28 -6.66 -16.92
N GLY A 141 -2.79 -5.75 -17.76
CA GLY A 141 -1.69 -4.84 -17.43
C GLY A 141 -0.30 -5.49 -17.35
N MET A 142 -0.19 -6.78 -17.59
CA MET A 142 1.07 -7.55 -17.52
C MET A 142 1.66 -7.75 -18.91
N ARG A 143 3.00 -7.65 -19.02
CA ARG A 143 3.77 -8.09 -20.19
C ARG A 143 4.33 -9.48 -19.89
N TYR A 144 4.16 -10.43 -20.81
CA TYR A 144 4.54 -11.82 -20.53
C TYR A 144 4.97 -12.59 -21.78
N ARG A 145 5.86 -13.55 -21.56
CA ARG A 145 6.31 -14.52 -22.58
C ARG A 145 6.82 -15.80 -21.94
N ILE A 146 7.05 -16.83 -22.76
CA ILE A 146 7.79 -18.04 -22.35
C ILE A 146 9.25 -17.86 -22.76
N LEU A 147 10.18 -18.04 -21.82
CA LEU A 147 11.62 -18.02 -22.08
C LEU A 147 12.07 -19.33 -22.77
N ASP A 148 13.28 -19.32 -23.34
CA ASP A 148 13.78 -20.43 -24.15
C ASP A 148 13.93 -21.76 -23.37
N ASP A 149 14.03 -21.71 -22.04
CA ASP A 149 14.08 -22.85 -21.13
C ASP A 149 12.69 -23.30 -20.62
N ASN A 150 11.63 -22.88 -21.28
CA ASN A 150 10.25 -23.19 -20.94
C ASN A 150 9.83 -22.68 -19.54
N ILE A 151 10.37 -21.55 -19.11
CA ILE A 151 9.93 -20.81 -17.92
C ILE A 151 9.04 -19.67 -18.35
N GLY A 152 7.86 -19.53 -17.68
CA GLY A 152 7.01 -18.36 -17.85
C GLY A 152 7.66 -17.14 -17.20
N TYR A 153 7.72 -16.02 -17.91
CA TYR A 153 8.14 -14.73 -17.37
C TYR A 153 7.06 -13.71 -17.55
N MET A 154 6.63 -13.07 -16.46
CA MET A 154 5.70 -11.96 -16.51
C MET A 154 6.18 -10.78 -15.68
N HIS A 155 6.09 -9.59 -16.25
CA HIS A 155 6.36 -8.33 -15.57
C HIS A 155 5.05 -7.57 -15.35
N TYR A 156 4.83 -7.16 -14.12
CA TYR A 156 3.68 -6.35 -13.71
C TYR A 156 4.15 -5.07 -13.05
N ALA A 157 4.12 -3.97 -13.81
CA ALA A 157 4.73 -2.71 -13.42
C ALA A 157 3.93 -1.90 -12.38
N SER A 158 2.63 -2.15 -12.23
CA SER A 158 1.82 -1.41 -11.26
C SER A 158 0.48 -2.09 -11.01
N PHE A 159 0.10 -2.21 -9.76
CA PHE A 159 -1.26 -2.60 -9.35
C PHE A 159 -2.31 -1.50 -9.58
N SER A 160 -1.93 -0.36 -10.16
CA SER A 160 -2.90 0.60 -10.73
C SER A 160 -3.42 0.16 -12.10
N ASN A 161 -2.74 -0.75 -12.78
CA ASN A 161 -3.23 -1.34 -14.03
C ASN A 161 -4.33 -2.38 -13.71
N PRO A 162 -5.51 -2.28 -14.36
CA PRO A 162 -6.61 -3.18 -14.07
C PRO A 162 -6.30 -4.64 -14.37
N ILE A 163 -6.67 -5.52 -13.45
CA ILE A 163 -6.66 -6.98 -13.64
C ILE A 163 -8.08 -7.45 -13.97
N GLY A 164 -8.22 -8.16 -15.08
CA GLY A 164 -9.46 -8.84 -15.44
C GLY A 164 -9.30 -10.36 -15.42
N GLU A 165 -10.33 -11.07 -14.95
CA GLU A 165 -10.34 -12.54 -14.84
C GLU A 165 -10.07 -13.24 -16.18
N SER A 166 -10.65 -12.75 -17.29
CA SER A 166 -10.39 -13.29 -18.62
C SER A 166 -8.93 -13.13 -19.05
N GLY A 167 -8.32 -11.96 -18.75
CA GLY A 167 -6.92 -11.71 -19.07
C GLY A 167 -5.98 -12.61 -18.25
N LEU A 168 -6.26 -12.80 -16.96
CA LEU A 168 -5.51 -13.77 -16.13
C LEU A 168 -5.66 -15.19 -16.68
N ASN A 169 -6.86 -15.60 -17.10
CA ASN A 169 -7.06 -16.92 -17.68
C ASN A 169 -6.23 -17.12 -18.96
N GLU A 170 -6.11 -16.10 -19.82
CA GLU A 170 -5.26 -16.17 -21.01
C GLU A 170 -3.77 -16.29 -20.67
N ILE A 171 -3.29 -15.54 -19.65
CA ILE A 171 -1.92 -15.65 -19.15
C ILE A 171 -1.63 -17.07 -18.65
N PHE A 172 -2.46 -17.62 -17.76
CA PHE A 172 -2.22 -18.94 -17.18
C PHE A 172 -2.45 -20.08 -18.15
N LYS A 173 -3.34 -19.95 -19.16
CA LYS A 173 -3.43 -20.88 -20.28
C LYS A 173 -2.13 -20.90 -21.10
N TYR A 174 -1.59 -19.72 -21.41
CA TYR A 174 -0.36 -19.60 -22.17
C TYR A 174 0.83 -20.24 -21.45
N PHE A 175 0.89 -20.12 -20.12
CA PHE A 175 1.93 -20.72 -19.29
C PHE A 175 1.68 -22.19 -18.89
N ALA A 176 0.56 -22.79 -19.26
CA ALA A 176 0.12 -24.09 -18.72
C ALA A 176 1.20 -25.19 -18.77
N PHE A 177 2.04 -25.20 -19.81
CA PHE A 177 3.09 -26.19 -19.99
C PHE A 177 4.48 -25.73 -19.53
N CYS A 178 4.63 -24.51 -18.99
CA CYS A 178 5.90 -24.06 -18.45
C CYS A 178 6.29 -24.86 -17.20
N ASN A 179 7.59 -24.98 -16.94
CA ASN A 179 8.15 -25.71 -15.81
C ASN A 179 8.03 -24.91 -14.50
N GLY A 180 8.09 -23.58 -14.58
CA GLY A 180 7.99 -22.64 -13.49
C GLY A 180 7.59 -21.27 -13.97
N LEU A 181 7.41 -20.32 -13.05
CA LEU A 181 6.99 -18.96 -13.35
C LEU A 181 7.86 -17.94 -12.60
N ILE A 182 8.34 -16.94 -13.32
CA ILE A 182 8.96 -15.74 -12.76
C ILE A 182 7.95 -14.60 -12.82
N ILE A 183 7.66 -13.98 -11.68
CA ILE A 183 6.86 -12.76 -11.55
C ILE A 183 7.80 -11.61 -11.21
N ASP A 184 8.05 -10.73 -12.16
CA ASP A 184 8.89 -9.56 -11.95
C ASP A 184 8.03 -8.38 -11.47
N LEU A 185 8.19 -8.05 -10.19
CA LEU A 185 7.53 -6.92 -9.54
C LEU A 185 8.47 -5.74 -9.33
N ARG A 186 9.72 -5.82 -9.75
CA ARG A 186 10.64 -4.71 -9.57
C ARG A 186 10.06 -3.44 -10.16
N ASP A 187 10.22 -2.33 -9.42
CA ASP A 187 9.66 -1.00 -9.71
C ASP A 187 8.11 -0.91 -9.67
N ASN A 188 7.43 -1.89 -9.07
CA ASN A 188 6.00 -1.83 -8.86
C ASN A 188 5.67 -1.08 -7.55
N GLY A 189 5.31 0.19 -7.64
CA GLY A 189 4.95 1.05 -6.49
C GLY A 189 3.58 0.76 -5.88
N GLY A 190 2.91 -0.33 -6.26
CA GLY A 190 1.59 -0.70 -5.72
C GLY A 190 0.42 -0.19 -6.56
N GLY A 191 -0.69 0.12 -5.87
CA GLY A 191 -1.96 0.53 -6.48
C GLY A 191 -3.15 -0.06 -5.74
N ASN A 192 -4.03 -0.77 -6.44
CA ASN A 192 -5.26 -1.34 -5.89
C ASN A 192 -5.00 -2.69 -5.19
N LEU A 193 -5.31 -2.77 -3.90
CA LEU A 193 -5.13 -3.97 -3.08
C LEU A 193 -5.98 -5.15 -3.59
N THR A 194 -7.19 -4.90 -4.10
CA THR A 194 -8.05 -5.94 -4.68
C THR A 194 -7.38 -6.66 -5.85
N TYR A 195 -6.57 -5.96 -6.64
CA TYR A 195 -5.80 -6.60 -7.73
C TYR A 195 -4.68 -7.48 -7.20
N ALA A 196 -4.05 -7.10 -6.08
CA ALA A 196 -3.07 -7.96 -5.41
C ALA A 196 -3.73 -9.26 -4.89
N GLU A 197 -4.90 -9.15 -4.28
CA GLU A 197 -5.69 -10.29 -3.82
C GLU A 197 -6.14 -11.20 -4.97
N GLN A 198 -6.68 -10.62 -6.06
CA GLN A 198 -7.10 -11.36 -7.26
C GLN A 198 -5.95 -12.14 -7.89
N LEU A 199 -4.76 -11.53 -7.99
CA LEU A 199 -3.60 -12.21 -8.54
C LEU A 199 -3.12 -13.32 -7.60
N ALA A 200 -3.03 -13.06 -6.29
CA ALA A 200 -2.61 -14.04 -5.28
C ALA A 200 -3.55 -15.26 -5.24
N ALA A 201 -4.86 -15.07 -5.42
CA ALA A 201 -5.86 -16.13 -5.47
C ALA A 201 -5.60 -17.18 -6.57
N ARG A 202 -4.82 -16.84 -7.61
CA ARG A 202 -4.41 -17.75 -8.68
C ARG A 202 -3.32 -18.74 -8.28
N PHE A 203 -2.66 -18.51 -7.13
CA PHE A 203 -1.59 -19.35 -6.60
C PHE A 203 -1.98 -20.08 -5.33
N CYS A 204 -3.14 -19.78 -4.78
CA CYS A 204 -3.68 -20.32 -3.56
C CYS A 204 -4.44 -21.63 -3.85
N ASN A 205 -4.22 -22.67 -3.04
CA ASN A 205 -4.89 -23.98 -3.17
C ASN A 205 -6.01 -24.20 -2.15
N GLU A 206 -5.93 -23.55 -1.02
CA GLU A 206 -6.89 -23.57 0.07
C GLU A 206 -6.98 -22.18 0.70
N LYS A 207 -8.04 -21.90 1.45
CA LYS A 207 -8.17 -20.66 2.21
C LYS A 207 -6.98 -20.49 3.14
N THR A 208 -6.12 -19.54 2.84
CA THR A 208 -4.83 -19.32 3.52
C THR A 208 -4.85 -18.01 4.28
N LEU A 209 -4.48 -18.04 5.56
CA LEU A 209 -4.21 -16.83 6.36
C LEU A 209 -2.94 -16.16 5.81
N VAL A 210 -3.05 -14.89 5.42
CA VAL A 210 -1.96 -14.14 4.79
C VAL A 210 -1.51 -12.91 5.58
N GLY A 211 -2.21 -12.59 6.66
CA GLY A 211 -1.86 -11.48 7.53
C GLY A 211 -3.02 -10.99 8.37
N TYR A 212 -2.84 -9.80 8.92
CA TYR A 212 -3.83 -9.13 9.74
C TYR A 212 -3.90 -7.65 9.41
N LEU A 213 -5.02 -7.03 9.74
CA LEU A 213 -5.27 -5.60 9.62
C LEU A 213 -5.84 -5.08 10.95
N GLN A 214 -5.54 -3.83 11.29
CA GLN A 214 -6.22 -3.11 12.37
C GLN A 214 -6.77 -1.78 11.86
N HIS A 215 -7.79 -1.28 12.54
CA HIS A 215 -8.37 0.04 12.29
C HIS A 215 -8.26 0.89 13.53
N LYS A 216 -8.07 2.21 13.36
CA LYS A 216 -8.16 3.16 14.46
C LYS A 216 -9.58 3.17 15.03
N THR A 217 -9.71 3.12 16.36
CA THR A 217 -10.98 3.17 17.10
C THR A 217 -11.13 4.41 17.97
N GLY A 218 -10.07 5.22 18.06
CA GLY A 218 -10.03 6.45 18.84
C GLY A 218 -8.86 7.34 18.43
N LYS A 219 -8.65 8.42 19.18
CA LYS A 219 -7.64 9.45 18.92
C LYS A 219 -6.25 9.12 19.50
N GLY A 220 -6.17 8.23 20.50
CA GLY A 220 -4.91 7.83 21.10
C GLY A 220 -4.04 7.03 20.16
N HIS A 221 -2.72 7.12 20.28
CA HIS A 221 -1.75 6.46 19.38
C HIS A 221 -1.97 4.94 19.30
N ASN A 222 -2.48 4.32 20.36
CA ASN A 222 -2.71 2.87 20.48
C ASN A 222 -4.18 2.45 20.45
N ASP A 223 -5.08 3.36 20.10
CA ASP A 223 -6.50 3.07 20.00
C ASP A 223 -6.79 2.33 18.69
N PHE A 224 -6.63 1.01 18.70
CA PHE A 224 -6.87 0.13 17.55
C PHE A 224 -7.92 -0.93 17.85
N SER A 225 -8.56 -1.42 16.80
CA SER A 225 -9.39 -2.63 16.85
C SER A 225 -8.55 -3.87 17.20
N GLU A 226 -9.23 -4.97 17.51
CA GLU A 226 -8.59 -6.28 17.48
C GLU A 226 -8.00 -6.54 16.07
N MET A 227 -6.97 -7.40 16.01
CA MET A 227 -6.37 -7.80 14.73
C MET A 227 -7.35 -8.64 13.91
N GLU A 228 -7.80 -8.13 12.80
CA GLU A 228 -8.69 -8.80 11.87
C GLU A 228 -7.90 -9.67 10.90
N PRO A 229 -8.12 -11.00 10.88
CA PRO A 229 -7.36 -11.89 10.00
C PRO A 229 -7.73 -11.70 8.53
N GLN A 230 -6.72 -11.59 7.69
CA GLN A 230 -6.83 -11.52 6.23
C GLN A 230 -6.60 -12.90 5.61
N PHE A 231 -7.50 -13.31 4.71
CA PHE A 231 -7.40 -14.59 4.02
C PHE A 231 -7.41 -14.39 2.52
N ILE A 232 -6.62 -15.19 1.81
CA ILE A 232 -6.77 -15.40 0.37
C ILE A 232 -7.50 -16.72 0.15
N GLU A 233 -8.57 -16.69 -0.63
CA GLU A 233 -9.32 -17.87 -1.06
C GLU A 233 -8.91 -18.25 -2.50
N PRO A 234 -8.89 -19.57 -2.81
CA PRO A 234 -8.55 -20.02 -4.14
C PRO A 234 -9.50 -19.46 -5.20
N SER A 235 -8.95 -18.94 -6.29
CA SER A 235 -9.77 -18.59 -7.45
C SER A 235 -10.48 -19.83 -8.00
N SER A 236 -11.75 -19.69 -8.40
CA SER A 236 -12.49 -20.71 -9.15
C SER A 236 -12.02 -20.87 -10.60
N ASN A 237 -11.20 -19.95 -11.07
CA ASN A 237 -10.62 -19.94 -12.40
C ASN A 237 -9.27 -20.72 -12.46
N ILE A 238 -8.55 -20.64 -13.59
CA ILE A 238 -7.28 -21.34 -13.78
C ILE A 238 -6.28 -20.86 -12.72
N ARG A 239 -5.69 -21.80 -12.01
CA ARG A 239 -4.69 -21.59 -10.96
C ARG A 239 -3.33 -22.16 -11.35
N TRP A 240 -2.27 -21.60 -10.78
CA TRP A 240 -0.90 -22.06 -10.96
C TRP A 240 -0.43 -22.84 -9.74
N HIS A 241 0.05 -24.07 -9.96
CA HIS A 241 0.43 -25.00 -8.89
C HIS A 241 1.93 -25.35 -8.87
N LYS A 242 2.70 -24.89 -9.86
CA LYS A 242 4.12 -25.17 -9.95
C LYS A 242 4.93 -24.10 -9.21
N LYS A 243 6.26 -24.25 -9.19
CA LYS A 243 7.16 -23.28 -8.55
C LYS A 243 7.01 -21.87 -9.12
N VAL A 244 7.13 -20.89 -8.26
CA VAL A 244 7.09 -19.46 -8.58
C VAL A 244 8.27 -18.76 -7.92
N VAL A 245 8.94 -17.90 -8.68
CA VAL A 245 9.91 -16.96 -8.14
C VAL A 245 9.41 -15.53 -8.39
N ILE A 246 9.38 -14.73 -7.33
CA ILE A 246 9.01 -13.30 -7.40
C ILE A 246 10.30 -12.48 -7.29
N LEU A 247 10.52 -11.59 -8.25
CA LEU A 247 11.63 -10.64 -8.20
C LEU A 247 11.20 -9.37 -7.50
N THR A 248 11.99 -8.93 -6.52
CA THR A 248 11.71 -7.76 -5.69
C THR A 248 12.86 -6.77 -5.64
N ASN A 249 12.54 -5.49 -5.45
CA ASN A 249 13.49 -4.42 -5.13
C ASN A 249 12.87 -3.41 -4.19
N ARG A 250 13.61 -2.36 -3.82
CA ARG A 250 13.13 -1.30 -2.90
C ARG A 250 11.91 -0.53 -3.42
N SER A 251 11.66 -0.52 -4.71
CA SER A 251 10.48 0.15 -5.29
C SER A 251 9.21 -0.72 -5.24
N VAL A 252 9.28 -1.97 -4.77
CA VAL A 252 8.08 -2.80 -4.52
C VAL A 252 7.39 -2.31 -3.26
N PHE A 253 6.28 -1.56 -3.42
CA PHE A 253 5.69 -0.78 -2.34
C PHE A 253 4.15 -0.95 -2.27
N SER A 254 3.54 -0.67 -1.10
CA SER A 254 2.09 -0.63 -0.92
C SER A 254 1.42 -1.95 -1.35
N ALA A 255 0.41 -1.94 -2.24
CA ALA A 255 -0.28 -3.15 -2.71
C ALA A 255 0.67 -4.20 -3.31
N ALA A 256 1.83 -3.80 -3.87
CA ALA A 256 2.85 -4.74 -4.34
C ALA A 256 3.60 -5.40 -3.18
N ASN A 257 3.84 -4.67 -2.10
CA ASN A 257 4.38 -5.23 -0.85
C ASN A 257 3.38 -6.20 -0.21
N ASP A 258 2.08 -5.86 -0.18
CA ASP A 258 1.04 -6.77 0.30
C ASP A 258 0.94 -8.04 -0.58
N PHE A 259 1.06 -7.91 -1.91
CA PHE A 259 1.12 -9.08 -2.78
C PHE A 259 2.30 -9.99 -2.43
N VAL A 260 3.49 -9.45 -2.19
CA VAL A 260 4.65 -10.23 -1.73
C VAL A 260 4.36 -10.89 -0.39
N LYS A 261 3.74 -10.16 0.57
CA LYS A 261 3.28 -10.70 1.86
C LYS A 261 2.37 -11.93 1.68
N TYR A 262 1.37 -11.82 0.81
CA TYR A 262 0.44 -12.92 0.52
C TYR A 262 1.16 -14.11 -0.11
N MET A 263 1.96 -13.88 -1.12
CA MET A 263 2.64 -14.92 -1.88
C MET A 263 3.67 -15.70 -1.04
N LYS A 264 4.32 -15.06 -0.06
CA LYS A 264 5.23 -15.75 0.88
C LYS A 264 4.52 -16.76 1.80
N CYS A 265 3.19 -16.72 1.88
CA CYS A 265 2.42 -17.73 2.60
C CYS A 265 2.22 -19.04 1.80
N PHE A 266 2.55 -19.05 0.51
CA PHE A 266 2.37 -20.23 -0.34
C PHE A 266 3.68 -21.02 -0.48
N PRO A 267 3.65 -22.36 -0.26
CA PRO A 267 4.87 -23.17 -0.12
C PRO A 267 5.70 -23.30 -1.42
N ASN A 268 5.06 -23.10 -2.58
CA ASN A 268 5.69 -23.19 -3.89
C ASN A 268 6.29 -21.85 -4.38
N VAL A 269 6.28 -20.81 -3.54
CA VAL A 269 6.75 -19.45 -3.87
C VAL A 269 8.08 -19.17 -3.17
N LYS A 270 9.01 -18.55 -3.90
CA LYS A 270 10.24 -17.96 -3.38
C LYS A 270 10.38 -16.53 -3.88
N THR A 271 11.02 -15.69 -3.08
CA THR A 271 11.31 -14.29 -3.41
C THR A 271 12.81 -14.08 -3.57
N VAL A 272 13.22 -13.36 -4.60
CA VAL A 272 14.62 -13.11 -4.98
C VAL A 272 14.81 -11.63 -5.24
N GLY A 273 15.88 -11.05 -4.74
CA GLY A 273 16.26 -9.67 -5.00
C GLY A 273 16.61 -8.89 -3.76
N ASP A 274 16.12 -7.67 -3.63
CA ASP A 274 16.27 -6.85 -2.43
C ASP A 274 15.00 -6.86 -1.59
N LYS A 275 15.12 -6.37 -0.36
CA LYS A 275 14.01 -6.06 0.54
C LYS A 275 13.01 -5.14 -0.18
N THR A 276 11.72 -5.39 -0.02
CA THR A 276 10.68 -4.49 -0.55
C THR A 276 10.70 -3.12 0.12
N GLY A 277 10.05 -2.15 -0.46
CA GLY A 277 9.97 -0.79 0.08
C GLY A 277 8.98 -0.62 1.23
N GLY A 278 8.10 -1.59 1.45
CA GLY A 278 7.12 -1.53 2.53
C GLY A 278 5.83 -0.81 2.18
N GLY A 279 5.41 0.14 3.03
CA GLY A 279 4.11 0.80 2.90
C GLY A 279 2.97 -0.08 3.40
N GLY A 280 3.12 -0.61 4.63
CA GLY A 280 2.17 -1.51 5.29
C GLY A 280 0.95 -0.82 5.90
N GLY A 281 0.72 0.46 5.64
CA GLY A 281 -0.43 1.21 6.13
C GLY A 281 -1.42 1.56 5.01
N LEU A 282 -2.71 1.24 5.18
CA LEU A 282 -3.72 1.75 4.24
C LEU A 282 -3.84 3.26 4.41
N PRO A 283 -3.66 4.05 3.33
CA PRO A 283 -3.64 5.49 3.43
C PRO A 283 -5.03 6.10 3.46
N PHE A 284 -5.17 7.15 4.28
CA PHE A 284 -6.31 8.07 4.30
C PHE A 284 -5.88 9.47 3.88
N THR A 285 -6.86 10.31 3.64
CA THR A 285 -6.65 11.69 3.17
C THR A 285 -7.49 12.63 3.98
N ASN A 286 -6.91 13.77 4.39
CA ASN A 286 -7.61 14.86 5.06
C ASN A 286 -7.20 16.21 4.46
N SER A 287 -7.99 17.25 4.67
CA SER A 287 -7.74 18.60 4.15
C SER A 287 -7.33 19.56 5.24
N LEU A 288 -6.44 20.50 4.93
CA LEU A 288 -6.05 21.60 5.79
C LEU A 288 -6.93 22.85 5.52
N PRO A 289 -7.00 23.81 6.44
CA PRO A 289 -7.79 25.05 6.27
C PRO A 289 -7.47 25.82 4.98
N ASN A 290 -6.21 25.82 4.53
CA ASN A 290 -5.77 26.49 3.29
C ASN A 290 -6.07 25.69 2.00
N GLY A 291 -6.80 24.57 2.11
CA GLY A 291 -7.16 23.70 0.98
C GLY A 291 -6.08 22.72 0.55
N TRP A 292 -4.90 22.66 1.20
CA TRP A 292 -3.94 21.60 0.97
C TRP A 292 -4.47 20.27 1.51
N THR A 293 -3.95 19.18 0.96
CA THR A 293 -4.39 17.84 1.32
C THR A 293 -3.22 17.03 1.86
N VAL A 294 -3.40 16.41 3.02
CA VAL A 294 -2.44 15.45 3.58
C VAL A 294 -2.95 14.02 3.38
N ARG A 295 -2.09 13.14 2.90
CA ARG A 295 -2.29 11.70 2.86
C ARG A 295 -1.37 11.06 3.90
N PHE A 296 -1.85 10.03 4.60
CA PHE A 296 -1.08 9.36 5.67
C PHE A 296 -1.59 7.93 5.90
N SER A 297 -0.74 7.07 6.47
CA SER A 297 -1.09 5.70 6.85
C SER A 297 -2.00 5.69 8.09
N ALA A 298 -3.18 5.05 7.99
CA ALA A 298 -4.18 5.01 9.06
C ALA A 298 -4.52 3.59 9.56
N CYS A 299 -4.35 2.55 8.74
CA CYS A 299 -4.67 1.18 9.10
C CYS A 299 -3.44 0.29 8.94
N PRO A 300 -2.77 -0.14 10.02
CA PRO A 300 -1.56 -0.93 9.93
C PRO A 300 -1.86 -2.36 9.47
N SER A 301 -1.04 -2.87 8.55
CA SER A 301 -1.07 -4.23 8.03
C SER A 301 0.09 -5.04 8.59
N TYR A 302 -0.16 -6.31 8.87
CA TYR A 302 0.80 -7.24 9.47
C TYR A 302 0.90 -8.51 8.61
N ASP A 303 2.02 -9.21 8.70
CA ASP A 303 2.15 -10.55 8.14
C ASP A 303 1.36 -11.60 8.97
N LYS A 304 1.38 -12.87 8.53
CA LYS A 304 0.70 -13.97 9.21
C LYS A 304 1.23 -14.24 10.62
N ASP A 305 2.46 -13.82 10.92
CA ASP A 305 3.14 -13.97 12.21
C ASP A 305 3.01 -12.69 13.07
N ARG A 306 2.19 -11.72 12.62
CA ARG A 306 1.88 -10.43 13.27
C ARG A 306 3.05 -9.46 13.32
N HIS A 307 4.00 -9.56 12.39
CA HIS A 307 5.05 -8.56 12.25
C HIS A 307 4.61 -7.42 11.36
N GLN A 308 5.05 -6.22 11.67
CA GLN A 308 4.86 -5.04 10.84
C GLN A 308 5.58 -5.20 9.49
N VAL A 309 4.91 -4.78 8.42
CA VAL A 309 5.47 -4.80 7.05
C VAL A 309 5.73 -3.40 6.49
N GLU A 310 5.64 -2.39 7.33
CA GLU A 310 5.81 -0.98 6.96
C GLU A 310 7.19 -0.70 6.36
N PHE A 311 8.27 -1.26 6.93
CA PHE A 311 9.62 -1.09 6.40
C PHE A 311 10.06 -2.21 5.44
N GLY A 312 9.09 -2.90 4.84
CA GLY A 312 9.32 -3.89 3.80
C GLY A 312 9.58 -5.30 4.30
N ILE A 313 9.60 -6.22 3.33
CA ILE A 313 9.71 -7.66 3.51
C ILE A 313 11.03 -8.13 2.92
N ASN A 314 11.82 -8.87 3.70
CA ASN A 314 13.06 -9.46 3.23
C ASN A 314 12.77 -10.57 2.19
N PRO A 315 13.55 -10.66 1.10
CA PRO A 315 13.45 -11.77 0.17
C PRO A 315 13.97 -13.08 0.80
N ASP A 316 13.59 -14.22 0.23
CA ASP A 316 14.15 -15.50 0.62
C ASP A 316 15.62 -15.63 0.17
N TYR A 317 15.97 -15.00 -0.96
CA TYR A 317 17.32 -14.94 -1.51
C TYR A 317 17.68 -13.49 -1.83
N ALA A 318 18.62 -12.95 -1.05
CA ALA A 318 19.16 -11.62 -1.31
C ALA A 318 20.14 -11.68 -2.49
N VAL A 319 19.76 -11.07 -3.62
CA VAL A 319 20.53 -11.06 -4.86
C VAL A 319 20.56 -9.64 -5.41
N ALA A 320 21.74 -9.14 -5.71
CA ALA A 320 21.93 -7.84 -6.37
C ALA A 320 22.30 -8.01 -7.85
N LEU A 321 21.87 -7.05 -8.66
CA LEU A 321 22.31 -6.96 -10.06
C LEU A 321 23.83 -6.73 -10.10
N LYS A 322 24.56 -7.54 -10.89
CA LYS A 322 26.01 -7.47 -11.02
C LYS A 322 26.41 -6.81 -12.32
N ASP A 323 27.36 -5.90 -12.27
CA ASP A 323 27.91 -5.21 -13.45
C ASP A 323 28.48 -6.21 -14.47
N GLU A 324 29.10 -7.30 -14.01
CA GLU A 324 29.64 -8.34 -14.88
C GLU A 324 28.55 -9.04 -15.73
N ASP A 325 27.39 -9.30 -15.15
CA ASP A 325 26.25 -9.90 -15.82
C ASP A 325 25.58 -8.87 -16.74
N PHE A 326 25.43 -7.64 -16.26
CA PHE A 326 24.91 -6.51 -17.05
C PHE A 326 25.72 -6.31 -18.35
N LEU A 327 27.05 -6.32 -18.27
CA LEU A 327 27.94 -6.19 -19.44
C LEU A 327 27.78 -7.34 -20.46
N LYS A 328 27.38 -8.55 -20.01
CA LYS A 328 27.01 -9.67 -20.89
C LYS A 328 25.59 -9.56 -21.41
N GLY A 329 24.82 -8.59 -20.92
CA GLY A 329 23.40 -8.43 -21.21
C GLY A 329 22.54 -9.46 -20.49
N GLU A 330 22.94 -9.90 -19.31
CA GLU A 330 22.24 -10.83 -18.43
C GLU A 330 21.72 -10.09 -17.18
N ASP A 331 20.50 -10.39 -16.77
CA ASP A 331 19.94 -9.92 -15.51
C ASP A 331 20.21 -10.95 -14.42
N THR A 332 21.10 -10.63 -13.47
CA THR A 332 21.53 -11.53 -12.41
C THR A 332 20.35 -12.16 -11.65
N LEU A 333 19.28 -11.38 -11.40
CA LEU A 333 18.11 -11.87 -10.65
C LEU A 333 17.27 -12.83 -11.49
N ILE A 334 17.06 -12.54 -12.77
CA ILE A 334 16.33 -13.43 -13.68
C ILE A 334 17.10 -14.71 -13.86
N GLU A 335 18.42 -14.66 -14.09
CA GLU A 335 19.25 -15.87 -14.23
C GLU A 335 19.30 -16.69 -12.94
N PHE A 336 19.35 -16.05 -11.77
CA PHE A 336 19.23 -16.75 -10.49
C PHE A 336 17.88 -17.45 -10.34
N ALA A 337 16.78 -16.76 -10.69
CA ALA A 337 15.44 -17.32 -10.63
C ALA A 337 15.26 -18.52 -11.57
N ARG A 338 15.83 -18.46 -12.79
CA ARG A 338 15.83 -19.58 -13.75
C ARG A 338 16.52 -20.82 -13.18
N LYS A 339 17.69 -20.64 -12.55
CA LYS A 339 18.41 -21.74 -11.87
C LYS A 339 17.58 -22.36 -10.74
N LEU A 340 16.98 -21.53 -9.90
CA LEU A 340 16.15 -21.98 -8.77
C LEU A 340 14.89 -22.74 -9.24
N LEU A 341 14.33 -22.38 -10.39
CA LEU A 341 13.19 -23.09 -10.98
C LEU A 341 13.57 -24.40 -11.65
N ALA A 342 14.83 -24.59 -12.05
CA ALA A 342 15.34 -25.80 -12.67
C ALA A 342 15.71 -26.90 -11.66
N GLU A 343 15.95 -26.56 -10.39
CA GLU A 343 16.17 -27.49 -9.28
C GLU A 343 14.86 -28.21 -8.88
#